data_dd92de95aaab3b6a6947585282774a6c
#
_entry.id   dd92de95aaab3b6a6947585282774a6c
#
_cell.length_a   1.000
_cell.length_b   1.000
_cell.length_c   1.000
_cell.angle_alpha   90.00
_cell.angle_beta   90.00
_cell.angle_gamma   90.00
#
_symmetry.space_group_name_H-M   'P 1'
#
loop_
_entity.id
_entity.type
_entity.pdbx_description
1 polymer ?
#
loop_
_entity_poly.entity_id
_entity_poly.type
_entity_poly.pdbx_seq_one_letter_code
_entity_poly.pdbx_strand_id
1 'polypeptide(L)'
;MTGDDWQGWRAATEAALYGPYGFYRRPEGPAAHFRTSVHASPLFADAVARLLCRVDEALGRPARLDFVDMAAGRGELVTGVLAALPAEVTARVRAYAVERADRPAGLDPRVEWLPEPPRGITGLLFANEWLDNVPLDIAEVDPQGTARRVLVRRDGTERLGEAIAGAGAEAEWLARWWPVGGPEGPGGESRTEEARIEGMRAEGMRAEGMRAEGMRAEGMRAEIGL
;
A
#
# COMPACT_ATOMS: atom_id res chain seq x y z
N MET A 1 23.20 24.32 -16.68
CA MET A 1 23.42 22.86 -16.74
C MET A 1 22.03 22.22 -16.84
N THR A 2 21.56 22.03 -18.06
CA THR A 2 20.28 21.37 -18.36
C THR A 2 20.56 19.90 -18.58
N GLY A 3 20.87 19.17 -17.48
CA GLY A 3 20.86 17.73 -17.49
C GLY A 3 19.42 17.25 -17.66
N ASP A 4 19.25 16.23 -18.45
CA ASP A 4 17.96 15.56 -18.68
C ASP A 4 17.57 14.83 -17.38
N ASP A 5 16.89 15.54 -16.44
CA ASP A 5 16.56 15.09 -15.08
C ASP A 5 15.41 14.05 -15.04
N TRP A 6 15.39 13.14 -16.02
CA TRP A 6 14.48 12.02 -16.03
C TRP A 6 14.94 10.93 -15.06
N GLN A 7 14.04 10.48 -14.21
CA GLN A 7 14.28 9.40 -13.26
C GLN A 7 13.07 8.46 -13.19
N GLY A 8 13.28 7.22 -12.72
CA GLY A 8 12.17 6.31 -12.43
C GLY A 8 11.32 6.81 -11.26
N TRP A 9 10.06 6.43 -11.23
CA TRP A 9 9.15 6.82 -10.17
C TRP A 9 9.61 6.39 -8.78
N ARG A 10 10.21 5.21 -8.63
CA ARG A 10 10.79 4.76 -7.35
C ARG A 10 11.78 5.78 -6.80
N ALA A 11 12.74 6.21 -7.62
CA ALA A 11 13.76 7.18 -7.20
C ALA A 11 13.14 8.56 -6.89
N ALA A 12 12.17 9.00 -7.69
CA ALA A 12 11.45 10.26 -7.48
C ALA A 12 10.68 10.24 -6.16
N THR A 13 9.92 9.18 -5.91
CA THR A 13 9.13 9.00 -4.68
C THR A 13 10.04 8.87 -3.45
N GLU A 14 11.11 8.07 -3.53
CA GLU A 14 12.09 7.95 -2.44
C GLU A 14 12.66 9.32 -2.06
N ALA A 15 13.06 10.12 -3.06
CA ALA A 15 13.58 11.46 -2.81
C ALA A 15 12.53 12.42 -2.24
N ALA A 16 11.30 12.37 -2.74
CA ALA A 16 10.21 13.25 -2.32
C ALA A 16 9.69 12.93 -0.91
N LEU A 17 9.58 11.66 -0.57
CA LEU A 17 9.03 11.22 0.72
C LEU A 17 10.11 11.09 1.80
N TYR A 18 11.26 10.48 1.46
CA TYR A 18 12.27 10.02 2.43
C TYR A 18 13.64 10.67 2.27
N GLY A 19 13.87 11.46 1.23
CA GLY A 19 15.12 12.21 1.01
C GLY A 19 15.41 13.22 2.15
N PRO A 20 16.59 13.89 2.14
CA PRO A 20 16.99 14.82 3.21
C PRO A 20 15.96 15.93 3.49
N TYR A 21 15.19 16.33 2.48
CA TYR A 21 14.11 17.33 2.58
C TYR A 21 12.74 16.70 2.31
N GLY A 22 12.64 15.37 2.39
CA GLY A 22 11.45 14.59 2.11
C GLY A 22 10.32 14.88 3.09
N PHE A 23 9.09 14.58 2.62
CA PHE A 23 7.87 14.88 3.35
C PHE A 23 7.88 14.31 4.78
N TYR A 24 8.27 13.04 4.95
CA TYR A 24 8.28 12.36 6.26
C TYR A 24 9.43 12.77 7.18
N ARG A 25 10.38 13.58 6.70
CA ARG A 25 11.47 14.12 7.51
C ARG A 25 11.22 15.54 8.00
N ARG A 26 10.09 16.13 7.65
CA ARG A 26 9.74 17.48 8.08
C ARG A 26 9.34 17.48 9.57
N PRO A 27 9.72 18.54 10.34
CA PRO A 27 9.42 18.60 11.77
C PRO A 27 7.94 18.52 12.11
N GLU A 28 7.08 19.10 11.27
CA GLU A 28 5.62 19.10 11.42
C GLU A 28 4.98 17.74 11.24
N GLY A 29 5.63 16.85 10.48
CA GLY A 29 5.15 15.49 10.20
C GLY A 29 3.84 15.42 9.43
N PRO A 30 3.39 14.19 9.06
CA PRO A 30 2.16 13.98 8.28
C PRO A 30 0.90 14.52 8.96
N ALA A 31 0.81 14.43 10.29
CA ALA A 31 -0.37 14.85 11.06
C ALA A 31 -0.72 16.35 10.92
N ALA A 32 0.24 17.20 10.52
CA ALA A 32 -0.03 18.58 10.22
C ALA A 32 -0.70 18.81 8.85
N HIS A 33 -0.64 17.83 7.97
CA HIS A 33 -1.13 17.93 6.58
C HIS A 33 -2.34 17.04 6.32
N PHE A 34 -2.43 15.89 6.99
CA PHE A 34 -3.48 14.89 6.78
C PHE A 34 -4.14 14.46 8.08
N ARG A 35 -5.46 14.32 8.03
CA ARG A 35 -6.22 13.69 9.11
C ARG A 35 -6.40 12.22 8.75
N THR A 36 -5.45 11.37 9.14
CA THR A 36 -5.52 9.93 8.90
C THR A 36 -6.65 9.29 9.71
N SER A 37 -7.05 8.08 9.33
CA SER A 37 -8.15 7.34 9.95
C SER A 37 -7.97 7.18 11.46
N VAL A 38 -6.75 6.94 11.93
CA VAL A 38 -6.43 6.77 13.36
C VAL A 38 -6.63 8.04 14.18
N HIS A 39 -6.46 9.22 13.56
CA HIS A 39 -6.68 10.52 14.20
C HIS A 39 -8.12 11.03 14.06
N ALA A 40 -8.90 10.42 13.16
CA ALA A 40 -10.26 10.85 12.88
C ALA A 40 -11.23 10.42 14.00
N SER A 41 -11.10 9.21 14.53
CA SER A 41 -11.97 8.67 15.56
C SER A 41 -11.38 7.42 16.23
N PRO A 42 -11.57 7.26 17.55
CA PRO A 42 -11.28 6.01 18.27
C PRO A 42 -12.02 4.79 17.68
N LEU A 43 -13.15 5.01 17.02
CA LEU A 43 -13.96 3.95 16.41
C LEU A 43 -13.18 3.17 15.32
N PHE A 44 -12.15 3.78 14.73
CA PHE A 44 -11.31 3.08 13.78
C PHE A 44 -10.50 1.96 14.47
N ALA A 45 -9.84 2.28 15.59
CA ALA A 45 -9.11 1.28 16.37
C ALA A 45 -10.05 0.20 16.93
N ASP A 46 -11.27 0.58 17.38
CA ASP A 46 -12.31 -0.37 17.80
C ASP A 46 -12.72 -1.32 16.66
N ALA A 47 -12.83 -0.81 15.43
CA ALA A 47 -13.17 -1.65 14.28
C ALA A 47 -12.07 -2.66 13.96
N VAL A 48 -10.79 -2.23 14.01
CA VAL A 48 -9.64 -3.11 13.81
C VAL A 48 -9.52 -4.13 14.95
N ALA A 49 -9.78 -3.74 16.21
CA ALA A 49 -9.82 -4.67 17.33
C ALA A 49 -10.91 -5.74 17.15
N ARG A 50 -12.10 -5.37 16.69
CA ARG A 50 -13.16 -6.35 16.34
C ARG A 50 -12.74 -7.26 15.20
N LEU A 51 -12.04 -6.74 14.18
CA LEU A 51 -11.49 -7.57 13.10
C LEU A 51 -10.49 -8.57 13.65
N LEU A 52 -9.58 -8.16 14.52
CA LEU A 52 -8.61 -9.05 15.16
C LEU A 52 -9.29 -10.14 16.00
N CYS A 53 -10.37 -9.82 16.73
CA CYS A 53 -11.17 -10.83 17.44
C CYS A 53 -11.80 -11.85 16.48
N ARG A 54 -12.31 -11.42 15.33
CA ARG A 54 -12.84 -12.34 14.31
C ARG A 54 -11.75 -13.24 13.70
N VAL A 55 -10.54 -12.70 13.51
CA VAL A 55 -9.37 -13.49 13.06
C VAL A 55 -8.99 -14.51 14.13
N ASP A 56 -8.96 -14.11 15.40
CA ASP A 56 -8.72 -15.01 16.54
C ASP A 56 -9.68 -16.21 16.56
N GLU A 57 -10.98 -15.94 16.39
CA GLU A 57 -12.02 -16.96 16.32
C GLU A 57 -11.83 -17.89 15.11
N ALA A 58 -11.56 -17.32 13.93
CA ALA A 58 -11.34 -18.09 12.71
C ALA A 58 -10.10 -18.98 12.78
N LEU A 59 -9.07 -18.56 13.54
CA LEU A 59 -7.87 -19.34 13.81
C LEU A 59 -8.03 -20.35 14.96
N GLY A 60 -9.21 -20.46 15.57
CA GLY A 60 -9.49 -21.38 16.68
C GLY A 60 -8.91 -20.93 18.02
N ARG A 61 -8.74 -19.62 18.22
CA ARG A 61 -8.23 -18.99 19.44
C ARG A 61 -6.84 -19.53 19.87
N PRO A 62 -5.82 -19.31 19.05
CA PRO A 62 -4.48 -19.83 19.32
C PRO A 62 -3.94 -19.29 20.64
N ALA A 63 -3.02 -20.02 21.26
CA ALA A 63 -2.38 -19.61 22.50
C ALA A 63 -1.58 -18.29 22.36
N ARG A 64 -1.21 -17.93 21.15
CA ARG A 64 -0.55 -16.68 20.77
C ARG A 64 -1.22 -16.13 19.52
N LEU A 65 -1.59 -14.85 19.56
CA LEU A 65 -2.17 -14.10 18.46
C LEU A 65 -1.28 -12.91 18.11
N ASP A 66 -0.86 -12.79 16.88
CA ASP A 66 0.00 -11.69 16.45
C ASP A 66 -0.86 -10.57 15.81
N PHE A 67 -0.63 -9.33 16.24
CA PHE A 67 -1.15 -8.14 15.59
C PHE A 67 0.03 -7.30 15.10
N VAL A 68 0.11 -7.09 13.79
CA VAL A 68 1.19 -6.34 13.13
C VAL A 68 0.60 -5.10 12.48
N ASP A 69 0.99 -3.92 12.95
CA ASP A 69 0.64 -2.61 12.40
C ASP A 69 1.77 -2.14 11.48
N MET A 70 1.50 -2.12 10.17
CA MET A 70 2.47 -1.73 9.14
C MET A 70 2.46 -0.22 8.92
N ALA A 71 3.63 0.40 8.89
CA ALA A 71 3.82 1.86 8.86
C ALA A 71 3.11 2.53 10.04
N ALA A 72 3.44 2.07 11.23
CA ALA A 72 2.73 2.35 12.48
C ALA A 72 2.78 3.83 12.94
N GLY A 73 3.54 4.69 12.26
CA GLY A 73 3.65 6.11 12.58
C GLY A 73 4.21 6.32 13.98
N ARG A 74 3.38 6.75 14.93
CA ARG A 74 3.75 6.86 16.35
C ARG A 74 3.15 5.74 17.20
N GLY A 75 2.53 4.73 16.60
CA GLY A 75 1.88 3.61 17.28
C GLY A 75 0.47 3.92 17.76
N GLU A 76 -0.21 4.91 17.19
CA GLU A 76 -1.57 5.30 17.57
C GLU A 76 -2.55 4.15 17.37
N LEU A 77 -2.50 3.49 16.19
CA LEU A 77 -3.42 2.39 15.88
C LEU A 77 -3.17 1.20 16.80
N VAL A 78 -1.93 0.73 16.91
CA VAL A 78 -1.61 -0.43 17.76
C VAL A 78 -1.99 -0.18 19.22
N THR A 79 -1.76 1.05 19.72
CA THR A 79 -2.16 1.44 21.08
C THR A 79 -3.67 1.41 21.25
N GLY A 80 -4.42 2.00 20.31
CA GLY A 80 -5.87 2.01 20.32
C GLY A 80 -6.48 0.61 20.24
N VAL A 81 -5.94 -0.24 19.37
CA VAL A 81 -6.36 -1.64 19.25
C VAL A 81 -6.16 -2.39 20.57
N LEU A 82 -4.97 -2.29 21.18
CA LEU A 82 -4.69 -2.95 22.48
C LEU A 82 -5.63 -2.47 23.59
N ALA A 83 -6.02 -1.21 23.57
CA ALA A 83 -6.96 -0.64 24.55
C ALA A 83 -8.40 -1.13 24.33
N ALA A 84 -8.79 -1.43 23.10
CA ALA A 84 -10.14 -1.85 22.72
C ALA A 84 -10.37 -3.37 22.81
N LEU A 85 -9.29 -4.17 22.88
CA LEU A 85 -9.41 -5.63 22.93
C LEU A 85 -9.97 -6.13 24.29
N PRO A 86 -10.79 -7.21 24.28
CA PRO A 86 -11.15 -7.94 25.50
C PRO A 86 -9.91 -8.46 26.23
N ALA A 87 -9.96 -8.52 27.56
CA ALA A 87 -8.83 -8.90 28.40
C ALA A 87 -8.26 -10.30 28.06
N GLU A 88 -9.13 -11.25 27.75
CA GLU A 88 -8.75 -12.62 27.39
C GLU A 88 -8.02 -12.70 26.05
N VAL A 89 -8.32 -11.79 25.11
CA VAL A 89 -7.61 -11.68 23.83
C VAL A 89 -6.28 -10.95 24.05
N THR A 90 -6.31 -9.81 24.76
CA THR A 90 -5.12 -9.01 25.07
C THR A 90 -4.04 -9.84 25.78
N ALA A 91 -4.42 -10.78 26.65
CA ALA A 91 -3.47 -11.66 27.35
C ALA A 91 -2.66 -12.58 26.41
N ARG A 92 -3.14 -12.80 25.18
CA ARG A 92 -2.51 -13.68 24.18
C ARG A 92 -1.89 -12.92 23.01
N VAL A 93 -2.21 -11.61 22.89
CA VAL A 93 -1.73 -10.78 21.77
C VAL A 93 -0.26 -10.44 21.94
N ARG A 94 0.50 -10.61 20.86
CA ARG A 94 1.77 -9.94 20.63
C ARG A 94 1.56 -8.82 19.63
N ALA A 95 1.84 -7.62 20.06
CA ALA A 95 1.63 -6.42 19.25
C ALA A 95 2.97 -5.94 18.67
N TYR A 96 2.99 -5.77 17.36
CA TYR A 96 4.14 -5.29 16.62
C TYR A 96 3.78 -4.01 15.89
N ALA A 97 4.63 -3.00 16.03
CA ALA A 97 4.62 -1.79 15.23
C ALA A 97 5.81 -1.83 14.27
N VAL A 98 5.53 -1.88 12.97
CA VAL A 98 6.57 -1.87 11.94
C VAL A 98 6.71 -0.47 11.40
N GLU A 99 7.86 0.16 11.69
CA GLU A 99 8.11 1.55 11.31
C GLU A 99 9.61 1.81 11.16
N ARG A 100 9.98 2.65 10.20
CA ARG A 100 11.38 3.01 9.91
C ARG A 100 11.89 4.12 10.83
N ALA A 101 10.99 4.91 11.40
CA ALA A 101 11.33 5.94 12.38
C ALA A 101 11.64 5.33 13.76
N ASP A 102 12.29 6.12 14.60
CA ASP A 102 12.60 5.71 15.96
C ASP A 102 11.34 5.48 16.80
N ARG A 103 11.41 4.50 17.71
CA ARG A 103 10.34 4.21 18.66
C ARG A 103 9.98 5.47 19.47
N PRO A 104 8.72 5.88 19.52
CA PRO A 104 8.29 7.02 20.33
C PRO A 104 8.49 6.77 21.83
N ALA A 105 8.86 7.84 22.55
CA ALA A 105 8.88 7.80 24.00
C ALA A 105 7.46 7.60 24.54
N GLY A 106 7.33 6.76 25.59
CA GLY A 106 6.04 6.51 26.27
C GLY A 106 5.11 5.52 25.57
N LEU A 107 5.50 4.92 24.45
CA LEU A 107 4.74 3.85 23.84
C LEU A 107 4.66 2.63 24.77
N ASP A 108 3.49 1.97 24.84
CA ASP A 108 3.24 0.78 25.64
C ASP A 108 4.40 -0.24 25.49
N PRO A 109 5.05 -0.67 26.59
CA PRO A 109 6.17 -1.60 26.54
C PRO A 109 5.83 -2.97 25.94
N ARG A 110 4.56 -3.33 25.85
CA ARG A 110 4.09 -4.56 25.20
C ARG A 110 4.17 -4.51 23.69
N VAL A 111 4.28 -3.31 23.10
CA VAL A 111 4.44 -3.13 21.65
C VAL A 111 5.89 -3.33 21.27
N GLU A 112 6.18 -4.33 20.46
CA GLU A 112 7.50 -4.54 19.86
C GLU A 112 7.65 -3.64 18.63
N TRP A 113 8.72 -2.82 18.61
CA TRP A 113 8.98 -1.86 17.53
C TRP A 113 10.03 -2.43 16.59
N LEU A 114 9.67 -2.60 15.31
CA LEU A 114 10.51 -3.30 14.34
C LEU A 114 10.70 -2.46 13.07
N PRO A 115 11.87 -2.53 12.41
CA PRO A 115 12.08 -1.90 11.10
C PRO A 115 11.47 -2.71 9.95
N GLU A 116 11.19 -4.00 10.17
CA GLU A 116 10.66 -4.95 9.20
C GLU A 116 9.61 -5.87 9.85
N PRO A 117 8.63 -6.36 9.08
CA PRO A 117 7.60 -7.24 9.64
C PRO A 117 8.20 -8.56 10.16
N PRO A 118 7.68 -9.07 11.29
CA PRO A 118 8.11 -10.36 11.83
C PRO A 118 7.71 -11.49 10.88
N ARG A 119 8.48 -12.59 10.90
CA ARG A 119 8.18 -13.79 10.11
C ARG A 119 7.31 -14.76 10.90
N GLY A 120 6.51 -15.56 10.18
CA GLY A 120 5.74 -16.66 10.78
C GLY A 120 4.66 -16.17 11.74
N ILE A 121 4.00 -15.07 11.42
CA ILE A 121 2.88 -14.53 12.19
C ILE A 121 1.66 -15.45 12.13
N THR A 122 0.95 -15.54 13.28
CA THR A 122 -0.36 -16.17 13.38
C THR A 122 -1.34 -15.13 13.92
N GLY A 123 -2.10 -14.48 13.03
CA GLY A 123 -2.96 -13.37 13.40
C GLY A 123 -3.24 -12.40 12.27
N LEU A 124 -3.21 -11.11 12.55
CA LEU A 124 -3.55 -10.04 11.62
C LEU A 124 -2.34 -9.14 11.34
N LEU A 125 -1.92 -9.06 10.08
CA LEU A 125 -1.10 -7.97 9.58
C LEU A 125 -2.04 -6.93 8.96
N PHE A 126 -1.98 -5.71 9.47
CA PHE A 126 -2.83 -4.62 9.06
C PHE A 126 -1.98 -3.47 8.52
N ALA A 127 -2.32 -2.99 7.34
CA ALA A 127 -1.66 -1.88 6.68
C ALA A 127 -2.70 -0.82 6.33
N ASN A 128 -2.63 0.33 7.01
CA ASN A 128 -3.50 1.47 6.74
C ASN A 128 -2.69 2.61 6.13
N GLU A 129 -3.11 3.10 4.96
CA GLU A 129 -2.45 4.22 4.27
C GLU A 129 -0.92 4.00 4.11
N TRP A 130 -0.51 2.76 3.79
CA TRP A 130 0.90 2.38 3.66
C TRP A 130 1.35 2.21 2.22
N LEU A 131 0.56 1.53 1.39
CA LEU A 131 1.00 1.12 0.03
C LEU A 131 1.26 2.31 -0.88
N ASP A 132 0.51 3.40 -0.73
CA ASP A 132 0.70 4.67 -1.43
C ASP A 132 2.01 5.40 -1.06
N ASN A 133 2.66 4.98 0.02
CA ASN A 133 3.92 5.53 0.50
C ASN A 133 5.14 4.64 0.19
N VAL A 134 4.92 3.51 -0.48
CA VAL A 134 6.01 2.61 -0.89
C VAL A 134 6.58 3.08 -2.23
N PRO A 135 7.88 3.44 -2.30
CA PRO A 135 8.48 3.85 -3.56
C PRO A 135 8.53 2.68 -4.55
N LEU A 136 7.81 2.81 -5.66
CA LEU A 136 7.68 1.80 -6.70
C LEU A 136 8.03 2.39 -8.07
N ASP A 137 8.54 1.57 -8.97
CA ASP A 137 8.60 1.92 -10.38
C ASP A 137 7.25 1.66 -11.04
N ILE A 138 6.94 2.44 -12.07
CA ILE A 138 5.69 2.32 -12.83
C ILE A 138 6.03 1.77 -14.21
N ALA A 139 5.27 0.79 -14.65
CA ALA A 139 5.29 0.29 -16.02
C ALA A 139 4.02 0.68 -16.75
N GLU A 140 4.16 1.00 -18.03
CA GLU A 140 3.05 1.31 -18.93
C GLU A 140 3.25 0.55 -20.24
N VAL A 141 2.16 0.05 -20.83
CA VAL A 141 2.19 -0.63 -22.13
C VAL A 141 2.09 0.39 -23.25
N ASP A 142 3.09 0.42 -24.12
CA ASP A 142 3.07 1.29 -25.29
C ASP A 142 2.04 0.81 -26.35
N PRO A 143 1.71 1.64 -27.36
CA PRO A 143 0.76 1.26 -28.42
C PRO A 143 1.16 -0.01 -29.22
N GLN A 144 2.42 -0.44 -29.11
CA GLN A 144 2.93 -1.65 -29.74
C GLN A 144 2.81 -2.88 -28.82
N GLY A 145 2.25 -2.74 -27.62
CA GLY A 145 2.07 -3.82 -26.66
C GLY A 145 3.31 -4.14 -25.83
N THR A 146 4.30 -3.23 -25.79
CA THR A 146 5.54 -3.42 -25.04
C THR A 146 5.47 -2.72 -23.71
N ALA A 147 5.76 -3.44 -22.60
CA ALA A 147 5.87 -2.81 -21.29
C ALA A 147 7.14 -1.95 -21.22
N ARG A 148 6.99 -0.69 -20.84
CA ARG A 148 8.05 0.30 -20.68
C ARG A 148 8.03 0.91 -19.30
N ARG A 149 9.19 1.24 -18.76
CA ARG A 149 9.30 1.99 -17.53
C ARG A 149 8.83 3.43 -17.76
N VAL A 150 8.00 3.96 -16.85
CA VAL A 150 7.62 5.37 -16.87
C VAL A 150 8.69 6.18 -16.15
N LEU A 151 9.19 7.21 -16.82
CA LEU A 151 10.12 8.18 -16.27
C LEU A 151 9.39 9.48 -15.96
N VAL A 152 9.82 10.16 -14.90
CA VAL A 152 9.23 11.41 -14.42
C VAL A 152 10.30 12.48 -14.21
N ARG A 153 9.92 13.74 -14.43
CA ARG A 153 10.69 14.92 -14.06
C ARG A 153 10.15 15.55 -12.77
N ARG A 154 10.92 16.52 -12.23
CA ARG A 154 10.53 17.30 -11.06
C ARG A 154 9.22 18.07 -11.19
N ASP A 155 8.85 18.46 -12.40
CA ASP A 155 7.61 19.16 -12.71
C ASP A 155 6.39 18.24 -12.88
N GLY A 156 6.59 16.92 -12.70
CA GLY A 156 5.56 15.90 -12.86
C GLY A 156 5.37 15.46 -14.31
N THR A 157 6.11 16.00 -15.28
CA THR A 157 6.05 15.53 -16.68
C THR A 157 6.54 14.10 -16.76
N GLU A 158 5.81 13.23 -17.43
CA GLU A 158 6.13 11.83 -17.64
C GLU A 158 6.49 11.51 -19.09
N ARG A 159 7.27 10.47 -19.29
CA ARG A 159 7.50 9.85 -20.59
C ARG A 159 7.75 8.34 -20.46
N LEU A 160 7.51 7.61 -21.52
CA LEU A 160 7.97 6.23 -21.63
C LEU A 160 9.50 6.19 -21.78
N GLY A 161 10.12 5.36 -20.99
CA GLY A 161 11.54 5.07 -21.01
C GLY A 161 11.85 3.79 -21.79
N GLU A 162 12.89 3.07 -21.35
CA GLU A 162 13.31 1.82 -21.97
C GLU A 162 12.25 0.72 -21.80
N ALA A 163 12.20 -0.18 -22.80
CA ALA A 163 11.40 -1.39 -22.68
C ALA A 163 11.90 -2.25 -21.52
N ILE A 164 10.99 -2.80 -20.74
CA ILE A 164 11.33 -3.78 -19.72
C ILE A 164 11.66 -5.08 -20.45
N ALA A 165 12.95 -5.43 -20.44
CA ALA A 165 13.46 -6.59 -21.19
C ALA A 165 12.78 -7.89 -20.73
N GLY A 166 12.66 -8.86 -21.65
CA GLY A 166 12.05 -10.17 -21.39
C GLY A 166 12.83 -11.09 -20.43
N ALA A 167 13.91 -10.58 -19.80
CA ALA A 167 14.72 -11.29 -18.80
C ALA A 167 15.03 -10.36 -17.62
N GLY A 168 15.05 -10.93 -16.41
CA GLY A 168 15.29 -10.20 -15.15
C GLY A 168 14.07 -10.13 -14.24
N ALA A 169 14.31 -9.78 -12.98
CA ALA A 169 13.30 -9.83 -11.92
C ALA A 169 12.02 -9.03 -12.22
N GLU A 170 12.15 -7.84 -12.84
CA GLU A 170 11.00 -7.02 -13.21
C GLU A 170 10.15 -7.66 -14.31
N ALA A 171 10.81 -8.20 -15.36
CA ALA A 171 10.11 -8.88 -16.44
C ALA A 171 9.44 -10.17 -15.97
N GLU A 172 10.09 -10.94 -15.10
CA GLU A 172 9.54 -12.14 -14.48
C GLU A 172 8.34 -11.81 -13.59
N TRP A 173 8.43 -10.70 -12.81
CA TRP A 173 7.33 -10.23 -11.98
C TRP A 173 6.13 -9.83 -12.84
N LEU A 174 6.35 -9.03 -13.91
CA LEU A 174 5.29 -8.61 -14.83
C LEU A 174 4.65 -9.82 -15.51
N ALA A 175 5.46 -10.76 -16.03
CA ALA A 175 4.97 -11.96 -16.69
C ALA A 175 4.08 -12.81 -15.76
N ARG A 176 4.38 -12.80 -14.46
CA ARG A 176 3.63 -13.57 -13.47
C ARG A 176 2.35 -12.86 -13.01
N TRP A 177 2.40 -11.55 -12.75
CA TRP A 177 1.35 -10.83 -12.05
C TRP A 177 0.56 -9.88 -12.94
N TRP A 178 1.12 -9.48 -14.08
CA TRP A 178 0.50 -8.60 -15.06
C TRP A 178 0.88 -9.01 -16.49
N PRO A 179 0.47 -10.20 -16.96
CA PRO A 179 0.82 -10.70 -18.29
C PRO A 179 0.23 -9.80 -19.38
N VAL A 180 1.11 -9.12 -20.13
CA VAL A 180 0.74 -8.31 -21.28
C VAL A 180 0.55 -9.23 -22.48
N GLY A 181 -0.62 -9.21 -23.10
CA GLY A 181 -0.92 -9.96 -24.34
C GLY A 181 -1.43 -11.40 -24.17
N GLY A 182 -1.76 -11.85 -22.95
CA GLY A 182 -2.50 -13.10 -22.74
C GLY A 182 -4.01 -12.92 -22.92
N PRO A 183 -4.79 -14.00 -23.09
CA PRO A 183 -6.25 -13.91 -23.25
C PRO A 183 -6.98 -13.27 -22.07
N GLU A 184 -6.33 -13.11 -20.93
CA GLU A 184 -6.82 -12.44 -19.74
C GLU A 184 -5.99 -11.21 -19.34
N GLY A 185 -4.96 -10.84 -20.13
CA GLY A 185 -4.12 -9.67 -19.88
C GLY A 185 -4.75 -8.38 -20.41
N PRO A 186 -4.22 -7.22 -20.00
CA PRO A 186 -4.76 -5.91 -20.34
C PRO A 186 -4.79 -5.56 -21.84
N GLY A 187 -4.27 -6.40 -22.72
CA GLY A 187 -4.36 -6.29 -24.19
C GLY A 187 -5.27 -7.35 -24.85
N GLY A 188 -5.86 -8.28 -24.09
CA GLY A 188 -6.91 -9.17 -24.56
C GLY A 188 -8.22 -8.41 -24.74
N GLU A 189 -8.98 -8.76 -25.78
CA GLU A 189 -10.21 -8.11 -26.24
C GLU A 189 -11.00 -7.37 -25.16
N SER A 190 -11.24 -6.10 -25.44
CA SER A 190 -12.07 -5.16 -24.67
C SER A 190 -13.21 -5.87 -23.93
N ARG A 191 -13.02 -6.17 -22.65
CA ARG A 191 -14.16 -6.24 -21.76
C ARG A 191 -14.79 -4.87 -21.75
N THR A 192 -15.95 -4.73 -22.38
CA THR A 192 -16.72 -3.51 -22.37
C THR A 192 -16.88 -3.05 -20.92
N GLU A 193 -16.89 -1.73 -20.69
CA GLU A 193 -17.14 -1.08 -19.39
C GLU A 193 -18.32 -1.72 -18.65
N GLU A 194 -19.32 -2.23 -19.40
CA GLU A 194 -20.47 -2.97 -18.92
C GLU A 194 -20.13 -4.29 -18.22
N ALA A 195 -19.21 -5.10 -18.76
CA ALA A 195 -18.78 -6.37 -18.13
C ALA A 195 -17.99 -6.15 -16.85
N ARG A 196 -17.26 -5.01 -16.74
CA ARG A 196 -16.55 -4.61 -15.53
C ARG A 196 -17.51 -4.14 -14.44
N ILE A 197 -18.57 -3.41 -14.82
CA ILE A 197 -19.63 -2.94 -13.92
C ILE A 197 -20.51 -4.13 -13.46
N GLU A 198 -20.76 -5.10 -14.30
CA GLU A 198 -21.51 -6.30 -13.95
C GLU A 198 -20.75 -7.22 -12.97
N GLY A 199 -19.42 -7.37 -13.15
CA GLY A 199 -18.57 -8.10 -12.20
C GLY A 199 -18.55 -7.42 -10.82
N MET A 200 -18.49 -6.10 -10.75
CA MET A 200 -18.56 -5.35 -9.49
C MET A 200 -19.95 -5.37 -8.82
N ARG A 201 -21.03 -5.49 -9.60
CA ARG A 201 -22.41 -5.67 -9.08
C ARG A 201 -22.64 -7.05 -8.51
N ALA A 202 -22.04 -8.07 -9.08
CA ALA A 202 -22.12 -9.44 -8.58
C ALA A 202 -21.43 -9.63 -7.22
N GLU A 203 -20.42 -8.84 -6.90
CA GLU A 203 -19.70 -8.86 -5.63
C GLU A 203 -20.31 -7.97 -4.52
N GLY A 204 -21.49 -7.39 -4.74
CA GLY A 204 -22.27 -6.74 -3.68
C GLY A 204 -21.77 -5.38 -3.19
N MET A 205 -20.90 -4.69 -3.94
CA MET A 205 -20.49 -3.33 -3.63
C MET A 205 -21.38 -2.31 -4.35
N ARG A 206 -22.31 -1.68 -3.63
CA ARG A 206 -23.00 -0.48 -4.09
C ARG A 206 -22.06 0.72 -3.99
N ALA A 207 -21.49 1.15 -5.11
CA ALA A 207 -20.88 2.46 -5.23
C ALA A 207 -21.97 3.48 -5.56
N GLU A 208 -22.47 4.25 -4.59
CA GLU A 208 -23.25 5.45 -4.84
C GLU A 208 -22.31 6.60 -5.20
N GLY A 209 -22.44 7.06 -6.44
CA GLY A 209 -22.18 8.44 -6.84
C GLY A 209 -20.74 8.86 -7.06
N MET A 210 -20.17 8.53 -8.21
CA MET A 210 -19.24 9.44 -8.88
C MET A 210 -19.51 9.41 -10.40
N ARG A 211 -20.00 10.51 -10.92
CA ARG A 211 -20.08 10.74 -12.36
C ARG A 211 -18.67 10.93 -12.89
N ALA A 212 -18.20 9.97 -13.68
CA ALA A 212 -16.99 10.14 -14.50
C ALA A 212 -17.39 10.77 -15.83
N GLU A 213 -17.25 12.10 -15.95
CA GLU A 213 -17.15 12.74 -17.25
C GLU A 213 -15.68 12.72 -17.67
N GLY A 214 -15.39 12.05 -18.76
CA GLY A 214 -14.26 12.31 -19.65
C GLY A 214 -12.90 11.78 -19.22
N MET A 215 -12.69 10.48 -19.24
CA MET A 215 -11.34 9.92 -19.39
C MET A 215 -11.27 9.08 -20.67
N ARG A 216 -10.59 9.62 -21.67
CA ARG A 216 -10.10 8.84 -22.81
C ARG A 216 -9.06 7.86 -22.29
N ALA A 217 -9.11 6.63 -22.79
CA ALA A 217 -8.16 5.57 -22.45
C ALA A 217 -6.74 5.95 -22.91
N GLU A 218 -5.96 6.52 -22.02
CA GLU A 218 -4.52 6.71 -22.16
C GLU A 218 -3.82 5.71 -21.28
N GLY A 219 -3.20 4.72 -21.90
CA GLY A 219 -2.21 3.79 -21.34
C GLY A 219 -2.63 2.98 -20.11
N MET A 220 -2.36 1.69 -20.11
CA MET A 220 -2.55 0.82 -18.93
C MET A 220 -1.27 0.79 -18.10
N ARG A 221 -1.39 1.04 -16.80
CA ARG A 221 -0.27 1.17 -15.85
C ARG A 221 -0.27 0.08 -14.79
N ALA A 222 0.93 -0.37 -14.39
CA ALA A 222 1.16 -1.21 -13.22
C ALA A 222 2.29 -0.67 -12.35
N GLU A 223 2.14 -0.80 -11.04
CA GLU A 223 3.19 -0.51 -10.06
C GLU A 223 4.05 -1.75 -9.87
N ILE A 224 5.36 -1.62 -10.07
CA ILE A 224 6.33 -2.72 -9.98
C ILE A 224 7.00 -2.67 -8.61
N GLY A 225 6.62 -3.60 -7.73
CA GLY A 225 7.26 -3.83 -6.44
C GLY A 225 8.24 -5.01 -6.51
N LEU A 226 9.45 -4.83 -6.02
CA LEU A 226 10.44 -5.89 -5.79
C LEU A 226 10.70 -6.03 -4.29
#